data_4f55bca4262362db7606a9898ecedc85
#
_entry.id   4f55bca4262362db7606a9898ecedc85
#
_cell.length_a   1.000
_cell.length_b   1.000
_cell.length_c   1.000
_cell.angle_alpha   90.00
_cell.angle_beta   90.00
_cell.angle_gamma   90.00
#
_symmetry.space_group_name_H-M   'P 1'
#
loop_
_entity.id
_entity.type
_entity.pdbx_description
1 polymer ?
#
loop_
_entity_poly.entity_id
_entity_poly.type
_entity_poly.pdbx_seq_one_letter_code
_entity_poly.pdbx_strand_id
1 'polypeptide(L)'
;EAVYPTLTGLLLVGKESSLKRLIPTASAAFQVMQGTRVVMNESFTKPIMELVDLFSSYMKAWNPEKEFDYGMFRIPIPEFSKPAFREGLINAFAHRDYSMMGSVRIQVSDEGLTISNPGGFIEGITLENLLTAEPCGRNPLLSDALKRIGLAERTGRGIDRIFEGSITFGRPWPDYSESTAKQVTLFIPRAKADTEFIQMVMDEQKSIGHSLAINTLLILSVLYSERKVSEHDLAERIHISLTRLKPLIETLIERGVVEEIGRTSQRMLMLGQRVYRKTGKSKEYTRQRGIDQVRFPE
;
A
#
# COMPACT_ATOMS: atom_id res chain seq x y z
N GLU A 1 12.98 32.50 -31.97
CA GLU A 1 13.31 31.09 -31.64
C GLU A 1 12.04 30.24 -31.61
N ALA A 2 12.03 29.11 -32.27
CA ALA A 2 10.89 28.21 -32.21
C ALA A 2 10.86 27.49 -30.82
N VAL A 3 9.73 27.62 -30.11
CA VAL A 3 9.52 26.97 -28.82
C VAL A 3 8.92 25.59 -29.11
N TYR A 4 9.62 24.53 -28.72
CA TYR A 4 9.16 23.16 -28.87
C TYR A 4 8.70 22.62 -27.49
N PRO A 5 7.60 21.87 -27.45
CA PRO A 5 7.18 21.21 -26.21
C PRO A 5 8.18 20.13 -25.83
N THR A 6 8.45 19.99 -24.54
CA THR A 6 9.21 18.85 -24.02
C THR A 6 8.38 17.58 -24.09
N LEU A 7 9.04 16.41 -24.06
CA LEU A 7 8.35 15.12 -23.95
C LEU A 7 7.40 15.09 -22.72
N THR A 8 7.85 15.61 -21.59
CA THR A 8 7.03 15.76 -20.37
C THR A 8 5.78 16.60 -20.61
N GLY A 9 5.91 17.76 -21.25
CA GLY A 9 4.76 18.61 -21.57
C GLY A 9 3.77 17.91 -22.50
N LEU A 10 4.28 17.17 -23.50
CA LEU A 10 3.46 16.40 -24.41
C LEU A 10 2.70 15.27 -23.67
N LEU A 11 3.38 14.52 -22.79
CA LEU A 11 2.76 13.47 -21.99
C LEU A 11 1.70 14.01 -21.04
N LEU A 12 1.89 15.19 -20.44
CA LEU A 12 0.97 15.75 -19.45
C LEU A 12 -0.29 16.35 -20.07
N VAL A 13 -0.13 17.14 -21.14
CA VAL A 13 -1.21 17.99 -21.69
C VAL A 13 -1.26 18.00 -23.22
N GLY A 14 -0.48 17.15 -23.90
CA GLY A 14 -0.42 17.12 -25.35
C GLY A 14 -1.69 16.62 -26.00
N LYS A 15 -1.97 17.06 -27.25
CA LYS A 15 -3.09 16.55 -28.02
C LYS A 15 -2.90 15.07 -28.35
N GLU A 16 -3.98 14.31 -28.35
CA GLU A 16 -3.99 12.87 -28.65
C GLU A 16 -3.30 12.55 -30.00
N SER A 17 -3.56 13.36 -31.03
CA SER A 17 -2.92 13.21 -32.35
C SER A 17 -1.39 13.39 -32.30
N SER A 18 -0.89 14.27 -31.44
CA SER A 18 0.54 14.48 -31.24
C SER A 18 1.16 13.33 -30.43
N LEU A 19 0.46 12.84 -29.42
CA LEU A 19 0.89 11.66 -28.66
C LEU A 19 0.99 10.43 -29.56
N LYS A 20 -0.03 10.13 -30.36
CA LYS A 20 -0.03 8.99 -31.31
C LYS A 20 1.11 9.06 -32.31
N ARG A 21 1.46 10.26 -32.75
CA ARG A 21 2.53 10.48 -33.73
C ARG A 21 3.94 10.44 -33.13
N LEU A 22 4.14 11.07 -31.97
CA LEU A 22 5.47 11.32 -31.39
C LEU A 22 5.83 10.32 -30.29
N ILE A 23 4.85 9.77 -29.58
CA ILE A 23 5.03 8.80 -28.51
C ILE A 23 3.95 7.70 -28.64
N PRO A 24 3.98 6.88 -29.69
CA PRO A 24 2.95 5.86 -29.93
C PRO A 24 2.86 4.82 -28.81
N THR A 25 3.92 4.70 -28.02
CA THR A 25 3.97 3.85 -26.82
C THR A 25 3.22 4.42 -25.61
N ALA A 26 2.86 5.72 -25.59
CA ALA A 26 2.18 6.37 -24.48
C ALA A 26 0.69 5.96 -24.41
N SER A 27 0.43 4.67 -24.24
CA SER A 27 -0.92 4.11 -24.10
C SER A 27 -1.21 3.66 -22.68
N ALA A 28 -2.49 3.73 -22.31
CA ALA A 28 -2.99 3.23 -21.04
C ALA A 28 -4.31 2.47 -21.25
N ALA A 29 -4.59 1.48 -20.41
CA ALA A 29 -5.78 0.64 -20.51
C ALA A 29 -6.43 0.48 -19.14
N PHE A 30 -7.77 0.42 -19.13
CA PHE A 30 -8.56 0.08 -17.97
C PHE A 30 -9.42 -1.14 -18.29
N GLN A 31 -9.31 -2.18 -17.45
CA GLN A 31 -9.99 -3.44 -17.65
C GLN A 31 -10.74 -3.84 -16.37
N VAL A 32 -11.93 -4.40 -16.54
CA VAL A 32 -12.69 -5.02 -15.46
C VAL A 32 -13.01 -6.47 -15.84
N MET A 33 -12.67 -7.37 -14.92
CA MET A 33 -12.92 -8.81 -15.05
C MET A 33 -13.87 -9.27 -13.95
N GLN A 34 -14.81 -10.15 -14.31
CA GLN A 34 -15.64 -10.89 -13.34
C GLN A 34 -15.51 -12.39 -13.67
N GLY A 35 -14.85 -13.14 -12.84
CA GLY A 35 -14.35 -14.46 -13.18
C GLY A 35 -13.50 -14.41 -14.46
N THR A 36 -13.86 -15.20 -15.44
CA THR A 36 -13.21 -15.21 -16.77
C THR A 36 -13.78 -14.21 -17.76
N ARG A 37 -14.87 -13.50 -17.40
CA ARG A 37 -15.55 -12.56 -18.31
C ARG A 37 -14.92 -11.19 -18.24
N VAL A 38 -14.58 -10.63 -19.39
CA VAL A 38 -14.23 -9.22 -19.56
C VAL A 38 -15.50 -8.39 -19.59
N VAL A 39 -15.70 -7.54 -18.56
CA VAL A 39 -16.86 -6.65 -18.45
C VAL A 39 -16.57 -5.31 -19.12
N MET A 40 -15.33 -4.83 -18.99
CA MET A 40 -14.84 -3.59 -19.57
C MET A 40 -13.40 -3.77 -20.03
N ASN A 41 -13.04 -3.23 -21.20
CA ASN A 41 -11.67 -3.23 -21.70
C ASN A 41 -11.48 -2.02 -22.63
N GLU A 42 -10.99 -0.93 -22.08
CA GLU A 42 -10.81 0.33 -22.77
C GLU A 42 -9.33 0.70 -22.86
N SER A 43 -8.89 1.18 -24.02
CA SER A 43 -7.51 1.59 -24.26
C SER A 43 -7.46 3.01 -24.83
N PHE A 44 -6.51 3.78 -24.35
CA PHE A 44 -6.41 5.21 -24.63
C PHE A 44 -4.97 5.63 -24.93
N THR A 45 -4.84 6.61 -25.81
CA THR A 45 -3.61 7.37 -26.01
C THR A 45 -3.94 8.84 -25.75
N LYS A 46 -4.07 9.19 -24.48
CA LYS A 46 -4.46 10.53 -24.00
C LYS A 46 -3.39 11.11 -23.08
N PRO A 47 -3.37 12.44 -22.86
CA PRO A 47 -2.47 13.03 -21.88
C PRO A 47 -2.76 12.51 -20.47
N ILE A 48 -1.70 12.44 -19.66
CA ILE A 48 -1.77 11.85 -18.30
C ILE A 48 -2.82 12.55 -17.44
N MET A 49 -2.98 13.88 -17.56
CA MET A 49 -3.99 14.63 -16.80
C MET A 49 -5.40 14.09 -17.07
N GLU A 50 -5.76 13.90 -18.35
CA GLU A 50 -7.06 13.34 -18.72
C GLU A 50 -7.21 11.87 -18.28
N LEU A 51 -6.12 11.07 -18.38
CA LEU A 51 -6.15 9.65 -17.97
C LEU A 51 -6.35 9.49 -16.45
N VAL A 52 -5.73 10.36 -15.64
CA VAL A 52 -5.91 10.33 -14.19
C VAL A 52 -7.35 10.63 -13.80
N ASP A 53 -7.98 11.61 -14.40
CA ASP A 53 -9.38 11.95 -14.14
C ASP A 53 -10.32 10.83 -14.63
N LEU A 54 -10.08 10.33 -15.85
CA LEU A 54 -10.87 9.25 -16.45
C LEU A 54 -10.81 7.97 -15.62
N PHE A 55 -9.61 7.51 -15.26
CA PHE A 55 -9.45 6.28 -14.49
C PHE A 55 -9.91 6.43 -13.04
N SER A 56 -9.81 7.63 -12.46
CA SER A 56 -10.43 7.92 -11.17
C SER A 56 -11.95 7.82 -11.22
N SER A 57 -12.56 8.28 -12.31
CA SER A 57 -14.00 8.15 -12.54
C SER A 57 -14.41 6.68 -12.72
N TYR A 58 -13.67 5.91 -13.53
CA TYR A 58 -13.92 4.49 -13.70
C TYR A 58 -13.76 3.71 -12.38
N MET A 59 -12.67 3.98 -11.66
CA MET A 59 -12.43 3.35 -10.38
C MET A 59 -13.54 3.64 -9.37
N LYS A 60 -14.13 4.84 -9.38
CA LYS A 60 -15.27 5.17 -8.51
C LYS A 60 -16.49 4.27 -8.76
N ALA A 61 -16.72 3.84 -10.00
CA ALA A 61 -17.83 2.94 -10.33
C ALA A 61 -17.57 1.48 -9.89
N TRP A 62 -16.30 1.07 -9.78
CA TRP A 62 -15.89 -0.30 -9.47
C TRP A 62 -15.26 -0.48 -8.08
N ASN A 63 -15.37 0.53 -7.23
CA ASN A 63 -14.81 0.56 -5.88
C ASN A 63 -15.92 0.83 -4.84
N PRO A 64 -16.78 -0.14 -4.53
CA PRO A 64 -17.85 0.05 -3.58
C PRO A 64 -17.32 0.36 -2.18
N GLU A 65 -18.08 1.16 -1.44
CA GLU A 65 -17.78 1.51 -0.05
C GLU A 65 -18.73 0.75 0.88
N LYS A 66 -18.20 0.30 2.01
CA LYS A 66 -18.98 -0.25 3.14
C LYS A 66 -18.84 0.66 4.34
N GLU A 67 -19.92 0.85 5.07
CA GLU A 67 -19.87 1.63 6.30
C GLU A 67 -19.36 0.78 7.47
N PHE A 68 -18.53 1.38 8.28
CA PHE A 68 -18.04 0.86 9.56
C PHE A 68 -18.45 1.80 10.68
N ASP A 69 -19.13 1.27 11.71
CA ASP A 69 -19.56 2.05 12.86
C ASP A 69 -18.43 2.12 13.90
N TYR A 70 -17.94 3.33 14.16
CA TYR A 70 -16.96 3.62 15.22
C TYR A 70 -17.59 4.58 16.24
N GLY A 71 -18.13 4.03 17.32
CA GLY A 71 -18.90 4.78 18.30
C GLY A 71 -20.14 5.42 17.66
N MET A 72 -20.20 6.74 17.63
CA MET A 72 -21.28 7.51 16.97
C MET A 72 -20.98 7.86 15.51
N PHE A 73 -19.82 7.50 14.99
CA PHE A 73 -19.39 7.85 13.63
C PHE A 73 -19.55 6.67 12.70
N ARG A 74 -19.99 6.95 11.48
CA ARG A 74 -19.96 6.00 10.37
C ARG A 74 -18.81 6.36 9.44
N ILE A 75 -17.89 5.42 9.26
CA ILE A 75 -16.69 5.60 8.46
C ILE A 75 -16.85 4.80 7.17
N PRO A 76 -16.86 5.47 6.01
CA PRO A 76 -16.88 4.75 4.74
C PRO A 76 -15.53 4.06 4.49
N ILE A 77 -15.56 2.76 4.28
CA ILE A 77 -14.40 1.96 3.95
C ILE A 77 -14.52 1.52 2.48
N PRO A 78 -13.76 2.12 1.56
CA PRO A 78 -13.74 1.68 0.17
C PRO A 78 -13.08 0.31 0.06
N GLU A 79 -13.43 -0.45 -0.97
CA GLU A 79 -12.82 -1.76 -1.23
C GLU A 79 -11.32 -1.63 -1.50
N PHE A 80 -10.92 -0.61 -2.27
CA PHE A 80 -9.53 -0.21 -2.46
C PHE A 80 -9.36 1.24 -2.02
N SER A 81 -8.30 1.52 -1.28
CA SER A 81 -7.99 2.88 -0.81
C SER A 81 -7.81 3.85 -1.99
N LYS A 82 -8.57 4.94 -2.01
CA LYS A 82 -8.46 5.97 -3.06
C LYS A 82 -7.06 6.59 -3.13
N PRO A 83 -6.41 6.94 -1.98
CA PRO A 83 -5.01 7.40 -2.00
C PRO A 83 -4.04 6.35 -2.54
N ALA A 84 -4.20 5.06 -2.20
CA ALA A 84 -3.35 3.99 -2.71
C ALA A 84 -3.51 3.79 -4.22
N PHE A 85 -4.76 3.78 -4.73
CA PHE A 85 -5.03 3.72 -6.17
C PHE A 85 -4.38 4.89 -6.91
N ARG A 86 -4.61 6.13 -6.43
CA ARG A 86 -4.04 7.33 -7.05
C ARG A 86 -2.52 7.26 -7.09
N GLU A 87 -1.90 6.87 -5.99
CA GLU A 87 -0.44 6.77 -5.92
C GLU A 87 0.10 5.69 -6.85
N GLY A 88 -0.50 4.49 -6.86
CA GLY A 88 -0.13 3.42 -7.78
C GLY A 88 -0.26 3.83 -9.25
N LEU A 89 -1.33 4.54 -9.60
CA LEU A 89 -1.58 5.05 -10.95
C LEU A 89 -0.52 6.08 -11.38
N ILE A 90 -0.23 7.05 -10.50
CA ILE A 90 0.77 8.09 -10.78
C ILE A 90 2.16 7.49 -10.89
N ASN A 91 2.52 6.54 -10.01
CA ASN A 91 3.79 5.84 -10.06
C ASN A 91 3.92 5.03 -11.36
N ALA A 92 2.85 4.38 -11.82
CA ALA A 92 2.86 3.67 -13.09
C ALA A 92 3.17 4.59 -14.27
N PHE A 93 2.65 5.81 -14.33
CA PHE A 93 3.00 6.80 -15.36
C PHE A 93 4.40 7.39 -15.17
N ALA A 94 4.78 7.74 -13.94
CA ALA A 94 6.06 8.36 -13.63
C ALA A 94 7.25 7.43 -13.91
N HIS A 95 7.07 6.11 -13.67
CA HIS A 95 8.13 5.11 -13.80
C HIS A 95 8.06 4.27 -15.08
N ARG A 96 7.00 4.45 -15.91
CA ARG A 96 6.91 3.80 -17.21
C ARG A 96 8.16 4.05 -18.04
N ASP A 97 8.64 3.00 -18.73
CA ASP A 97 9.60 3.15 -19.81
C ASP A 97 8.86 3.47 -21.11
N TYR A 98 8.91 4.74 -21.53
CA TYR A 98 8.23 5.21 -22.74
C TYR A 98 8.89 4.76 -24.05
N SER A 99 10.06 4.12 -24.00
CA SER A 99 10.68 3.48 -25.17
C SER A 99 10.14 2.06 -25.43
N MET A 100 9.51 1.46 -24.42
CA MET A 100 9.01 0.09 -24.50
C MET A 100 7.57 0.02 -24.97
N MET A 101 7.26 -1.00 -25.77
CA MET A 101 5.90 -1.36 -26.16
C MET A 101 5.09 -1.81 -24.93
N GLY A 102 3.77 -1.73 -25.03
CA GLY A 102 2.82 -2.04 -23.97
C GLY A 102 2.12 -0.81 -23.41
N SER A 103 1.23 -0.99 -22.44
CA SER A 103 0.42 0.09 -21.85
C SER A 103 0.60 0.13 -20.34
N VAL A 104 0.43 1.30 -19.73
CA VAL A 104 0.03 1.35 -18.32
C VAL A 104 -1.34 0.68 -18.23
N ARG A 105 -1.46 -0.36 -17.41
CA ARG A 105 -2.69 -1.14 -17.31
C ARG A 105 -3.23 -1.11 -15.89
N ILE A 106 -4.51 -0.80 -15.77
CA ILE A 106 -5.30 -0.95 -14.56
C ILE A 106 -6.28 -2.10 -14.81
N GLN A 107 -6.29 -3.08 -13.92
CA GLN A 107 -7.21 -4.21 -13.99
C GLN A 107 -7.89 -4.40 -12.64
N VAL A 108 -9.22 -4.33 -12.63
CA VAL A 108 -10.06 -4.68 -11.47
C VAL A 108 -10.61 -6.07 -11.71
N SER A 109 -10.38 -7.00 -10.79
CA SER A 109 -10.87 -8.39 -10.85
C SER A 109 -11.52 -8.80 -9.53
N ASP A 110 -12.06 -10.02 -9.48
CA ASP A 110 -12.59 -10.60 -8.25
C ASP A 110 -11.48 -10.83 -7.20
N GLU A 111 -10.23 -10.98 -7.62
CA GLU A 111 -9.06 -11.20 -6.76
C GLU A 111 -8.48 -9.90 -6.22
N GLY A 112 -8.57 -8.81 -6.97
CA GLY A 112 -7.96 -7.55 -6.56
C GLY A 112 -7.86 -6.50 -7.66
N LEU A 113 -7.05 -5.50 -7.35
CA LEU A 113 -6.68 -4.41 -8.25
C LEU A 113 -5.22 -4.58 -8.66
N THR A 114 -4.98 -4.72 -9.95
CA THR A 114 -3.63 -4.76 -10.53
C THR A 114 -3.34 -3.45 -11.26
N ILE A 115 -2.19 -2.85 -11.00
CA ILE A 115 -1.66 -1.70 -11.75
C ILE A 115 -0.28 -2.08 -12.26
N SER A 116 -0.08 -2.02 -13.57
CA SER A 116 1.21 -2.37 -14.17
C SER A 116 1.67 -1.38 -15.22
N ASN A 117 2.98 -1.27 -15.39
CA ASN A 117 3.60 -0.44 -16.42
C ASN A 117 4.82 -1.13 -17.05
N PRO A 118 5.10 -0.90 -18.34
CA PRO A 118 6.34 -1.31 -18.97
C PRO A 118 7.58 -0.66 -18.33
N GLY A 119 8.66 -1.44 -18.26
CA GLY A 119 9.90 -1.10 -17.56
C GLY A 119 9.93 -1.70 -16.16
N GLY A 120 10.95 -2.50 -15.84
CA GLY A 120 11.14 -3.09 -14.51
C GLY A 120 11.51 -2.06 -13.44
N PHE A 121 11.85 -2.49 -12.25
CA PHE A 121 12.39 -1.59 -11.22
C PHE A 121 13.67 -0.91 -11.72
N ILE A 122 13.92 0.31 -11.25
CA ILE A 122 15.15 1.05 -11.53
C ILE A 122 16.30 0.39 -10.79
N GLU A 123 17.51 0.55 -11.31
CA GLU A 123 18.72 0.03 -10.67
C GLU A 123 18.80 0.47 -9.19
N GLY A 124 19.09 -0.48 -8.30
CA GLY A 124 19.14 -0.26 -6.85
C GLY A 124 17.81 -0.41 -6.12
N ILE A 125 16.67 -0.54 -6.82
CA ILE A 125 15.37 -0.83 -6.22
C ILE A 125 15.06 -2.31 -6.34
N THR A 126 14.74 -2.93 -5.20
CA THR A 126 14.33 -4.33 -5.07
C THR A 126 13.04 -4.44 -4.25
N LEU A 127 12.44 -5.63 -4.20
CA LEU A 127 11.25 -5.87 -3.37
C LEU A 127 11.54 -5.64 -1.89
N GLU A 128 12.74 -6.01 -1.43
CA GLU A 128 13.14 -5.92 -0.03
C GLU A 128 13.41 -4.48 0.42
N ASN A 129 13.81 -3.58 -0.48
CA ASN A 129 14.11 -2.19 -0.13
C ASN A 129 13.04 -1.18 -0.55
N LEU A 130 11.93 -1.63 -1.13
CA LEU A 130 10.91 -0.77 -1.73
C LEU A 130 10.36 0.30 -0.77
N LEU A 131 10.21 -0.03 0.53
CA LEU A 131 9.75 0.88 1.59
C LEU A 131 10.87 1.75 2.20
N THR A 132 12.13 1.45 1.91
CA THR A 132 13.29 2.10 2.56
C THR A 132 14.22 2.80 1.60
N ALA A 133 14.08 2.54 0.29
CA ALA A 133 14.90 3.14 -0.75
C ALA A 133 14.61 4.65 -0.89
N GLU A 134 15.63 5.39 -1.23
CA GLU A 134 15.47 6.79 -1.58
C GLU A 134 14.63 6.94 -2.87
N PRO A 135 13.75 7.94 -2.93
CA PRO A 135 12.92 8.18 -4.10
C PRO A 135 13.76 8.51 -5.32
N CYS A 136 13.73 7.66 -6.33
CA CYS A 136 14.32 7.92 -7.62
C CYS A 136 13.31 7.64 -8.72
N GLY A 137 13.38 8.38 -9.83
CA GLY A 137 12.40 8.30 -10.91
C GLY A 137 13.06 7.97 -12.25
N ARG A 138 12.47 7.06 -13.02
CA ARG A 138 12.89 6.78 -14.41
C ARG A 138 12.78 8.02 -15.30
N ASN A 139 11.75 8.83 -15.07
CA ASN A 139 11.46 10.05 -15.84
C ASN A 139 11.53 11.30 -14.91
N PRO A 140 12.73 11.81 -14.58
CA PRO A 140 12.89 12.86 -13.55
C PRO A 140 12.07 14.11 -13.81
N LEU A 141 12.06 14.62 -15.06
CA LEU A 141 11.29 15.80 -15.43
C LEU A 141 9.78 15.57 -15.31
N LEU A 142 9.29 14.39 -15.66
CA LEU A 142 7.87 14.03 -15.51
C LEU A 142 7.51 13.90 -14.03
N SER A 143 8.35 13.23 -13.25
CA SER A 143 8.16 13.08 -11.79
C SER A 143 8.12 14.43 -11.07
N ASP A 144 9.03 15.37 -11.43
CA ASP A 144 9.05 16.72 -10.87
C ASP A 144 7.78 17.51 -11.27
N ALA A 145 7.37 17.42 -12.52
CA ALA A 145 6.14 18.08 -12.98
C ALA A 145 4.90 17.54 -12.26
N LEU A 146 4.77 16.20 -12.09
CA LEU A 146 3.67 15.58 -11.35
C LEU A 146 3.66 16.01 -9.87
N LYS A 147 4.83 16.18 -9.24
CA LYS A 147 4.95 16.72 -7.88
C LYS A 147 4.51 18.17 -7.80
N ARG A 148 4.91 19.02 -8.76
CA ARG A 148 4.57 20.46 -8.79
C ARG A 148 3.08 20.71 -8.93
N ILE A 149 2.39 19.93 -9.78
CA ILE A 149 0.94 20.03 -9.96
C ILE A 149 0.13 19.30 -8.87
N GLY A 150 0.81 18.67 -7.88
CA GLY A 150 0.16 18.03 -6.74
C GLY A 150 -0.45 16.66 -7.04
N LEU A 151 -0.07 16.02 -8.15
CA LEU A 151 -0.49 14.64 -8.47
C LEU A 151 0.40 13.61 -7.77
N ALA A 152 1.71 13.81 -7.77
CA ALA A 152 2.64 12.91 -7.07
C ALA A 152 3.00 13.43 -5.67
N GLU A 153 3.36 12.51 -4.77
CA GLU A 153 3.85 12.83 -3.43
C GLU A 153 5.21 13.53 -3.47
N ARG A 154 5.37 14.59 -2.65
CA ARG A 154 6.58 15.40 -2.61
C ARG A 154 7.64 14.88 -1.64
N THR A 155 7.22 14.17 -0.61
CA THR A 155 8.07 13.75 0.52
C THR A 155 8.68 12.36 0.36
N GLY A 156 8.44 11.69 -0.78
CA GLY A 156 8.93 10.34 -1.03
C GLY A 156 8.14 9.22 -0.33
N ARG A 157 6.97 9.52 0.23
CA ARG A 157 6.11 8.57 0.95
C ARG A 157 5.04 7.92 0.09
N GLY A 158 5.26 7.85 -1.23
CA GLY A 158 4.27 7.30 -2.16
C GLY A 158 3.99 5.82 -1.90
N ILE A 159 5.03 5.03 -1.79
CA ILE A 159 4.90 3.58 -1.48
C ILE A 159 4.25 3.37 -0.11
N ASP A 160 4.62 4.16 0.90
CA ASP A 160 3.97 4.09 2.23
C ASP A 160 2.46 4.21 2.11
N ARG A 161 1.95 5.15 1.32
CA ARG A 161 0.49 5.36 1.12
C ARG A 161 -0.21 4.18 0.46
N ILE A 162 0.49 3.47 -0.44
CA ILE A 162 -0.05 2.26 -1.07
C ILE A 162 -0.24 1.18 0.00
N PHE A 163 0.76 0.96 0.85
CA PHE A 163 0.69 -0.01 1.94
C PHE A 163 -0.28 0.42 3.04
N GLU A 164 -0.22 1.67 3.49
CA GLU A 164 -1.17 2.25 4.47
C GLU A 164 -2.62 2.03 4.05
N GLY A 165 -2.91 2.14 2.74
CA GLY A 165 -4.24 1.97 2.18
C GLY A 165 -4.85 0.57 2.35
N SER A 166 -4.04 -0.45 2.54
CA SER A 166 -4.50 -1.82 2.85
C SER A 166 -4.39 -2.12 4.33
N ILE A 167 -3.22 -1.85 4.92
CA ILE A 167 -2.89 -2.25 6.31
C ILE A 167 -3.81 -1.57 7.31
N THR A 168 -4.13 -0.29 7.16
CA THR A 168 -5.02 0.44 8.08
C THR A 168 -6.40 -0.24 8.22
N PHE A 169 -6.83 -0.95 7.20
CA PHE A 169 -8.08 -1.70 7.21
C PHE A 169 -7.92 -3.19 7.55
N GLY A 170 -6.75 -3.61 8.03
CA GLY A 170 -6.47 -5.01 8.38
C GLY A 170 -6.50 -5.95 7.16
N ARG A 171 -6.21 -5.42 5.97
CA ARG A 171 -6.16 -6.18 4.72
C ARG A 171 -4.75 -6.70 4.43
N PRO A 172 -4.62 -7.72 3.57
CA PRO A 172 -3.31 -8.16 3.08
C PRO A 172 -2.53 -7.02 2.47
N TRP A 173 -1.21 -7.11 2.56
CA TRP A 173 -0.32 -6.10 2.01
C TRP A 173 -0.40 -6.05 0.48
N PRO A 174 -0.18 -4.88 -0.12
CA PRO A 174 0.10 -4.77 -1.54
C PRO A 174 1.31 -5.62 -1.92
N ASP A 175 1.27 -6.24 -3.09
CA ASP A 175 2.28 -7.16 -3.57
C ASP A 175 2.89 -6.67 -4.89
N TYR A 176 4.19 -6.80 -5.02
CA TYR A 176 4.96 -6.48 -6.21
C TYR A 176 5.73 -7.69 -6.76
N SER A 177 5.50 -8.89 -6.22
CA SER A 177 6.24 -10.11 -6.57
C SER A 177 6.11 -10.52 -8.05
N GLU A 178 5.01 -10.17 -8.70
CA GLU A 178 4.80 -10.39 -10.14
C GLU A 178 5.56 -9.40 -11.04
N SER A 179 6.38 -8.52 -10.46
CA SER A 179 7.24 -7.62 -11.23
C SER A 179 8.39 -8.39 -11.88
N THR A 180 8.77 -7.94 -13.06
CA THR A 180 9.85 -8.53 -13.87
C THR A 180 10.86 -7.47 -14.28
N ALA A 181 11.95 -7.86 -14.93
CA ALA A 181 12.90 -6.92 -15.53
C ALA A 181 12.28 -6.00 -16.60
N LYS A 182 11.08 -6.36 -17.13
CA LYS A 182 10.40 -5.62 -18.20
C LYS A 182 9.10 -4.94 -17.78
N GLN A 183 8.61 -5.18 -16.57
CA GLN A 183 7.33 -4.67 -16.10
C GLN A 183 7.33 -4.58 -14.58
N VAL A 184 6.86 -3.47 -14.04
CA VAL A 184 6.46 -3.38 -12.64
C VAL A 184 4.97 -3.69 -12.54
N THR A 185 4.60 -4.54 -11.59
CA THR A 185 3.23 -4.95 -11.31
C THR A 185 2.94 -4.77 -9.83
N LEU A 186 2.03 -3.86 -9.51
CA LEU A 186 1.44 -3.69 -8.20
C LEU A 186 0.12 -4.47 -8.16
N PHE A 187 -0.02 -5.37 -7.22
CA PHE A 187 -1.28 -6.05 -6.91
C PHE A 187 -1.77 -5.64 -5.52
N ILE A 188 -3.01 -5.19 -5.43
CA ILE A 188 -3.70 -4.88 -4.16
C ILE A 188 -4.82 -5.91 -3.99
N PRO A 189 -4.67 -6.90 -3.07
CA PRO A 189 -5.65 -7.96 -2.89
C PRO A 189 -7.02 -7.43 -2.48
N ARG A 190 -8.07 -8.01 -3.05
CA ARG A 190 -9.44 -7.78 -2.62
C ARG A 190 -9.68 -8.55 -1.33
N ALA A 191 -9.90 -7.85 -0.24
CA ALA A 191 -10.17 -8.46 1.05
C ALA A 191 -11.18 -7.65 1.85
N LYS A 192 -11.93 -8.35 2.70
CA LYS A 192 -12.79 -7.67 3.67
C LYS A 192 -11.92 -6.91 4.66
N ALA A 193 -12.40 -5.74 5.08
CA ALA A 193 -11.78 -5.01 6.16
C ALA A 193 -11.94 -5.79 7.48
N ASP A 194 -10.89 -5.82 8.29
CA ASP A 194 -10.92 -6.37 9.65
C ASP A 194 -11.30 -5.28 10.65
N THR A 195 -12.53 -5.33 11.11
CA THR A 195 -13.10 -4.31 11.99
C THR A 195 -12.39 -4.21 13.34
N GLU A 196 -11.86 -5.31 13.85
CA GLU A 196 -11.12 -5.32 15.12
C GLU A 196 -9.75 -4.69 14.97
N PHE A 197 -9.06 -4.99 13.86
CA PHE A 197 -7.80 -4.34 13.55
C PHE A 197 -7.98 -2.83 13.35
N ILE A 198 -9.02 -2.42 12.61
CA ILE A 198 -9.37 -1.00 12.44
C ILE A 198 -9.59 -0.34 13.80
N GLN A 199 -10.38 -0.95 14.67
CA GLN A 199 -10.64 -0.44 16.02
C GLN A 199 -9.33 -0.26 16.79
N MET A 200 -8.44 -1.24 16.76
CA MET A 200 -7.13 -1.20 17.41
C MET A 200 -6.29 -0.02 16.90
N VAL A 201 -6.18 0.14 15.58
CA VAL A 201 -5.42 1.21 14.94
C VAL A 201 -6.00 2.57 15.31
N MET A 202 -7.33 2.75 15.23
CA MET A 202 -7.99 4.00 15.55
C MET A 202 -7.84 4.38 17.04
N ASP A 203 -7.98 3.42 17.94
CA ASP A 203 -7.79 3.64 19.38
C ASP A 203 -6.35 4.05 19.69
N GLU A 204 -5.39 3.47 18.98
CA GLU A 204 -3.99 3.81 19.17
C GLU A 204 -3.68 5.20 18.62
N GLN A 205 -4.15 5.55 17.42
CA GLN A 205 -4.03 6.89 16.84
C GLN A 205 -4.69 7.95 17.73
N LYS A 206 -5.87 7.65 18.29
CA LYS A 206 -6.55 8.53 19.25
C LYS A 206 -5.72 8.75 20.53
N SER A 207 -5.05 7.70 21.00
CA SER A 207 -4.21 7.77 22.20
C SER A 207 -2.99 8.67 22.03
N ILE A 208 -2.42 8.73 20.81
CA ILE A 208 -1.23 9.53 20.50
C ILE A 208 -1.53 10.89 19.85
N GLY A 209 -2.76 11.07 19.40
CA GLY A 209 -3.19 12.32 18.76
C GLY A 209 -2.75 12.52 17.31
N HIS A 210 -2.17 11.51 16.66
CA HIS A 210 -1.76 11.55 15.25
C HIS A 210 -1.82 10.17 14.59
N SER A 211 -1.68 10.11 13.25
CA SER A 211 -1.65 8.86 12.50
C SER A 211 -0.42 8.03 12.83
N LEU A 212 -0.56 6.70 12.81
CA LEU A 212 0.56 5.78 12.97
C LEU A 212 1.46 5.82 11.73
N ALA A 213 2.78 5.76 11.97
CA ALA A 213 3.74 5.62 10.88
C ALA A 213 3.64 4.23 10.25
N ILE A 214 4.03 4.10 8.98
CA ILE A 214 3.94 2.84 8.22
C ILE A 214 4.64 1.68 8.93
N ASN A 215 5.85 1.88 9.46
CA ASN A 215 6.56 0.82 10.18
C ASN A 215 5.77 0.30 11.40
N THR A 216 5.11 1.20 12.13
CA THR A 216 4.24 0.81 13.25
C THR A 216 3.03 0.00 12.78
N LEU A 217 2.40 0.42 11.69
CA LEU A 217 1.28 -0.33 11.09
C LEU A 217 1.72 -1.71 10.63
N LEU A 218 2.89 -1.84 10.00
CA LEU A 218 3.48 -3.12 9.58
C LEU A 218 3.73 -4.02 10.78
N ILE A 219 4.37 -3.52 11.84
CA ILE A 219 4.60 -4.25 13.10
C ILE A 219 3.27 -4.77 13.66
N LEU A 220 2.28 -3.88 13.81
CA LEU A 220 0.98 -4.25 14.36
C LEU A 220 0.25 -5.28 13.49
N SER A 221 0.33 -5.17 12.16
CA SER A 221 -0.31 -6.12 11.26
C SER A 221 0.29 -7.52 11.34
N VAL A 222 1.62 -7.63 11.45
CA VAL A 222 2.33 -8.91 11.64
C VAL A 222 1.96 -9.52 12.98
N LEU A 223 2.05 -8.76 14.08
CA LEU A 223 1.71 -9.24 15.41
C LEU A 223 0.24 -9.64 15.55
N TYR A 224 -0.66 -8.96 14.83
CA TYR A 224 -2.08 -9.30 14.82
C TYR A 224 -2.35 -10.62 14.08
N SER A 225 -1.70 -10.85 12.95
CA SER A 225 -1.89 -12.07 12.15
C SER A 225 -1.19 -13.29 12.73
N GLU A 226 0.07 -13.14 13.17
CA GLU A 226 0.90 -14.27 13.60
C GLU A 226 0.88 -14.51 15.10
N ARG A 227 0.34 -13.56 15.85
CA ARG A 227 0.16 -13.61 17.31
C ARG A 227 1.45 -13.57 18.12
N LYS A 228 2.51 -14.25 17.68
CA LYS A 228 3.85 -14.26 18.30
C LYS A 228 4.91 -14.30 17.22
N VAL A 229 5.91 -13.45 17.31
CA VAL A 229 7.02 -13.38 16.37
C VAL A 229 8.30 -12.96 17.09
N SER A 230 9.45 -13.47 16.67
CA SER A 230 10.75 -12.98 17.19
C SER A 230 11.07 -11.60 16.60
N GLU A 231 11.96 -10.83 17.27
CA GLU A 231 12.43 -9.56 16.70
C GLU A 231 13.11 -9.75 15.33
N HIS A 232 13.85 -10.84 15.18
CA HIS A 232 14.53 -11.16 13.92
C HIS A 232 13.55 -11.42 12.78
N ASP A 233 12.58 -12.34 13.00
CA ASP A 233 11.58 -12.67 12.00
C ASP A 233 10.70 -11.47 11.66
N LEU A 234 10.39 -10.62 12.65
CA LEU A 234 9.63 -9.40 12.43
C LEU A 234 10.42 -8.42 11.56
N ALA A 235 11.72 -8.21 11.86
CA ALA A 235 12.59 -7.34 11.08
C ALA A 235 12.71 -7.81 9.61
N GLU A 236 12.85 -9.11 9.40
CA GLU A 236 12.92 -9.73 8.09
C GLU A 236 11.61 -9.54 7.30
N ARG A 237 10.46 -9.78 7.95
CA ARG A 237 9.15 -9.64 7.29
C ARG A 237 8.79 -8.24 6.87
N ILE A 238 9.16 -7.24 7.68
CA ILE A 238 8.87 -5.83 7.36
C ILE A 238 10.04 -5.14 6.64
N HIS A 239 11.08 -5.90 6.30
CA HIS A 239 12.26 -5.44 5.56
C HIS A 239 12.97 -4.22 6.18
N ILE A 240 13.12 -4.21 7.50
CA ILE A 240 13.91 -3.17 8.21
C ILE A 240 15.03 -3.80 9.05
N SER A 241 16.10 -3.05 9.27
CA SER A 241 17.18 -3.52 10.13
C SER A 241 16.73 -3.60 11.59
N LEU A 242 17.31 -4.55 12.34
CA LEU A 242 17.10 -4.66 13.79
C LEU A 242 17.40 -3.36 14.53
N THR A 243 18.39 -2.59 14.07
CA THR A 243 18.75 -1.28 14.64
C THR A 243 17.60 -0.27 14.53
N ARG A 244 16.83 -0.31 13.43
CA ARG A 244 15.63 0.53 13.26
C ARG A 244 14.40 -0.03 13.95
N LEU A 245 14.27 -1.35 14.06
CA LEU A 245 13.13 -2.02 14.68
C LEU A 245 13.11 -1.81 16.19
N LYS A 246 14.25 -1.99 16.89
CA LYS A 246 14.33 -1.96 18.36
C LYS A 246 13.69 -0.73 19.01
N PRO A 247 14.03 0.51 18.65
CA PRO A 247 13.42 1.69 19.27
C PRO A 247 11.91 1.79 19.00
N LEU A 248 11.41 1.25 17.87
CA LEU A 248 9.98 1.21 17.60
C LEU A 248 9.28 0.22 18.54
N ILE A 249 9.86 -0.96 18.75
CA ILE A 249 9.33 -1.98 19.67
C ILE A 249 9.36 -1.45 21.10
N GLU A 250 10.45 -0.86 21.57
CA GLU A 250 10.57 -0.25 22.90
C GLU A 250 9.46 0.77 23.15
N THR A 251 9.22 1.67 22.20
CA THR A 251 8.13 2.65 22.28
C THR A 251 6.75 1.96 22.39
N LEU A 252 6.52 0.88 21.63
CA LEU A 252 5.25 0.16 21.67
C LEU A 252 5.08 -0.64 22.97
N ILE A 253 6.18 -1.14 23.56
CA ILE A 253 6.18 -1.81 24.86
C ILE A 253 5.88 -0.81 25.99
N GLU A 254 6.55 0.35 26.02
CA GLU A 254 6.28 1.42 26.99
C GLU A 254 4.80 1.85 26.98
N ARG A 255 4.19 1.82 25.81
CA ARG A 255 2.77 2.16 25.64
C ARG A 255 1.82 0.99 25.95
N GLY A 256 2.34 -0.20 26.23
CA GLY A 256 1.58 -1.42 26.49
C GLY A 256 0.79 -1.93 25.27
N VAL A 257 1.22 -1.57 24.06
CA VAL A 257 0.64 -2.05 22.79
C VAL A 257 1.28 -3.38 22.39
N VAL A 258 2.57 -3.55 22.69
CA VAL A 258 3.34 -4.78 22.49
C VAL A 258 3.86 -5.26 23.84
N GLU A 259 4.00 -6.55 23.99
CA GLU A 259 4.61 -7.21 25.14
C GLU A 259 5.65 -8.22 24.70
N GLU A 260 6.72 -8.34 25.46
CA GLU A 260 7.70 -9.41 25.33
C GLU A 260 7.33 -10.61 26.19
N ILE A 261 7.44 -11.81 25.64
CA ILE A 261 7.24 -13.07 26.35
C ILE A 261 8.42 -14.01 26.14
N GLY A 262 8.66 -14.90 27.10
CA GLY A 262 9.78 -15.85 27.04
C GLY A 262 11.03 -15.36 27.77
N ARG A 263 12.05 -16.26 27.84
CA ARG A 263 13.34 -15.97 28.47
C ARG A 263 14.39 -15.66 27.42
N THR A 264 15.42 -14.94 27.77
CA THR A 264 16.54 -14.32 27.04
C THR A 264 16.84 -14.83 25.61
N SER A 265 16.86 -16.14 25.36
CA SER A 265 17.16 -16.73 24.04
C SER A 265 15.93 -17.08 23.20
N GLN A 266 14.73 -16.96 23.76
CA GLN A 266 13.44 -17.28 23.10
C GLN A 266 12.45 -16.12 23.31
N ARG A 267 12.93 -14.89 23.26
CA ARG A 267 12.05 -13.72 23.33
C ARG A 267 11.17 -13.65 22.09
N MET A 268 9.87 -13.54 22.35
CA MET A 268 8.86 -13.34 21.33
C MET A 268 8.08 -12.06 21.63
N LEU A 269 7.68 -11.38 20.60
CA LEU A 269 6.80 -10.21 20.66
C LEU A 269 5.36 -10.66 20.43
N MET A 270 4.43 -10.03 21.14
CA MET A 270 2.99 -10.19 20.92
C MET A 270 2.25 -8.89 21.21
N LEU A 271 1.00 -8.78 20.78
CA LEU A 271 0.15 -7.66 21.16
C LEU A 271 -0.09 -7.65 22.67
N GLY A 272 -0.04 -6.48 23.28
CA GLY A 272 -0.16 -6.30 24.72
C GLY A 272 -1.60 -6.50 25.24
N GLN A 273 -1.72 -6.79 26.54
CA GLN A 273 -3.02 -6.99 27.22
C GLN A 273 -4.00 -5.81 27.02
N ARG A 274 -3.46 -4.59 26.92
CA ARG A 274 -4.25 -3.37 26.68
C ARG A 274 -5.09 -3.48 25.41
N VAL A 275 -4.51 -4.05 24.32
CA VAL A 275 -5.19 -4.24 23.03
C VAL A 275 -6.32 -5.24 23.17
N TYR A 276 -6.08 -6.40 23.79
CA TYR A 276 -7.09 -7.44 23.97
C TYR A 276 -8.24 -7.04 24.91
N ARG A 277 -7.98 -6.22 25.93
CA ARG A 277 -9.03 -5.67 26.80
C ARG A 277 -10.00 -4.77 26.04
N LYS A 278 -9.47 -3.92 25.16
CA LYS A 278 -10.29 -2.99 24.36
C LYS A 278 -11.16 -3.71 23.33
N THR A 279 -10.67 -4.81 22.76
CA THR A 279 -11.41 -5.64 21.79
C THR A 279 -12.31 -6.69 22.43
N GLY A 280 -12.39 -6.75 23.79
CA GLY A 280 -13.19 -7.75 24.52
C GLY A 280 -12.60 -9.17 24.51
N LYS A 281 -11.37 -9.35 24.01
CA LYS A 281 -10.72 -10.65 23.85
C LYS A 281 -9.70 -11.01 24.95
N SER A 282 -9.94 -10.62 26.19
CA SER A 282 -9.03 -10.91 27.32
C SER A 282 -8.73 -12.40 27.50
N LYS A 283 -9.68 -13.29 27.21
CA LYS A 283 -9.47 -14.75 27.23
C LYS A 283 -8.49 -15.21 26.16
N GLU A 284 -8.51 -14.59 24.98
CA GLU A 284 -7.59 -14.90 23.90
C GLU A 284 -6.15 -14.48 24.28
N TYR A 285 -5.97 -13.35 24.93
CA TYR A 285 -4.68 -12.92 25.47
C TYR A 285 -4.12 -13.96 26.46
N THR A 286 -4.92 -14.40 27.44
CA THR A 286 -4.49 -15.40 28.42
C THR A 286 -4.04 -16.69 27.76
N ARG A 287 -4.82 -17.18 26.78
CA ARG A 287 -4.48 -18.37 25.99
C ARG A 287 -3.18 -18.19 25.19
N GLN A 288 -2.97 -17.06 24.55
CA GLN A 288 -1.76 -16.78 23.78
C GLN A 288 -0.52 -16.65 24.66
N ARG A 289 -0.66 -16.06 25.86
CA ARG A 289 0.46 -15.96 26.81
C ARG A 289 0.86 -17.30 27.42
N GLY A 290 0.05 -18.34 27.25
CA GLY A 290 0.30 -19.68 27.82
C GLY A 290 -0.03 -19.80 29.30
N ILE A 291 -0.80 -18.86 29.87
CA ILE A 291 -1.17 -18.86 31.29
C ILE A 291 -2.21 -19.95 31.61
N ASP A 292 -3.02 -20.35 30.61
CA ASP A 292 -4.03 -21.42 30.76
C ASP A 292 -3.44 -22.85 30.93
N GLN A 293 -2.12 -23.02 30.83
CA GLN A 293 -1.48 -24.35 31.01
C GLN A 293 -0.96 -24.63 32.43
N VAL A 294 -1.08 -23.66 33.33
CA VAL A 294 -0.78 -23.88 34.74
C VAL A 294 -2.08 -24.29 35.45
N ARG A 295 -2.53 -25.53 35.24
CA ARG A 295 -3.38 -26.20 36.24
C ARG A 295 -2.50 -26.46 37.45
N PHE A 296 -2.80 -25.80 38.56
CA PHE A 296 -2.30 -26.26 39.85
C PHE A 296 -2.82 -27.66 40.06
N PRO A 297 -1.96 -28.66 40.36
CA PRO A 297 -2.45 -29.93 40.81
C PRO A 297 -3.16 -29.73 42.14
N GLU A 298 -4.38 -30.26 42.25
CA GLU A 298 -5.13 -30.38 43.51
C GLU A 298 -4.37 -31.25 44.51
#